data_7e4c90a70fade90aabea4262e70324e6
#
_entry.id   7e4c90a70fade90aabea4262e70324e6
#
_cell.length_a   1.000
_cell.length_b   1.000
_cell.length_c   1.000
_cell.angle_alpha   90.00
_cell.angle_beta   90.00
_cell.angle_gamma   90.00
#
_symmetry.space_group_name_H-M   'P 1'
#
loop_
_entity.id
_entity.type
_entity.pdbx_description
1 polymer ?
#
loop_
_entity_poly.entity_id
_entity_poly.type
_entity_poly.pdbx_seq_one_letter_code
_entity_poly.pdbx_strand_id
1 'polypeptide(L)'
;ITDSLGNFAIGVPPGFYLVKWEKYGYIPFEMGNYALSTDTTLQNVTLLPGFVQDVCGNVSGVWPSGSVYHVLCNITVPQGDTLTIENGVTVKFVAGTGMVCNGTLNVLGNDSSKVLFTSKEPTPLPGDWDNVELYGFMNNINHLIYEYATDGFTGSNAIGSTFDNVYMVGNLSL
;
A
#
# COMPACT_ATOMS: atom_id res chain seq x y z
N ILE A 1 -16.45 3.91 14.13
CA ILE A 1 -16.10 5.35 14.07
C ILE A 1 -15.88 5.81 15.49
N THR A 2 -14.79 6.52 15.74
CA THR A 2 -14.48 7.12 17.04
C THR A 2 -15.09 8.53 17.16
N ASP A 3 -15.37 8.97 18.38
CA ASP A 3 -15.72 10.37 18.66
C ASP A 3 -14.49 11.31 18.55
N SER A 4 -14.69 12.60 18.82
CA SER A 4 -13.60 13.60 18.76
C SER A 4 -12.49 13.39 19.81
N LEU A 5 -12.74 12.59 20.83
CA LEU A 5 -11.78 12.22 21.87
C LEU A 5 -11.12 10.85 21.59
N GLY A 6 -11.50 10.19 20.50
CA GLY A 6 -10.98 8.87 20.13
C GLY A 6 -11.72 7.70 20.79
N ASN A 7 -12.80 7.94 21.53
CA ASN A 7 -13.56 6.87 22.15
C ASN A 7 -14.49 6.21 21.11
N PHE A 8 -14.69 4.92 21.24
CA PHE A 8 -15.68 4.17 20.48
C PHE A 8 -16.31 3.09 21.35
N ALA A 9 -17.52 2.71 20.98
CA ALA A 9 -18.20 1.55 21.54
C ALA A 9 -18.78 0.73 20.39
N ILE A 10 -18.62 -0.58 20.47
CA ILE A 10 -19.17 -1.53 19.49
C ILE A 10 -19.70 -2.74 20.23
N GLY A 11 -20.90 -3.15 19.93
CA GLY A 11 -21.50 -4.38 20.44
C GLY A 11 -21.17 -5.53 19.49
N VAL A 12 -20.46 -6.54 20.01
CA VAL A 12 -20.14 -7.78 19.28
C VAL A 12 -20.45 -8.98 20.17
N PRO A 13 -20.87 -10.15 19.63
CA PRO A 13 -21.03 -11.37 20.41
C PRO A 13 -19.72 -11.79 21.07
N PRO A 14 -19.75 -12.60 22.14
CA PRO A 14 -18.54 -13.23 22.66
C PRO A 14 -17.81 -14.02 21.59
N GLY A 15 -16.47 -13.90 21.50
CA GLY A 15 -15.67 -14.55 20.47
C GLY A 15 -14.22 -14.09 20.44
N PHE A 16 -13.50 -14.57 19.44
CA PHE A 16 -12.12 -14.11 19.16
C PHE A 16 -12.15 -13.12 18.01
N TYR A 17 -11.48 -12.01 18.17
CA TYR A 17 -11.51 -10.89 17.23
C TYR A 17 -10.11 -10.42 16.88
N LEU A 18 -9.94 -10.01 15.63
CA LEU A 18 -8.86 -9.12 15.23
C LEU A 18 -9.35 -7.68 15.43
N VAL A 19 -8.66 -6.94 16.28
CA VAL A 19 -8.97 -5.52 16.51
C VAL A 19 -7.89 -4.71 15.81
N LYS A 20 -8.29 -3.84 14.89
CA LYS A 20 -7.40 -3.01 14.09
C LYS A 20 -7.70 -1.52 14.30
N TRP A 21 -6.67 -0.74 14.55
CA TRP A 21 -6.74 0.72 14.58
C TRP A 21 -6.05 1.28 13.36
N GLU A 22 -6.80 1.99 12.53
CA GLU A 22 -6.30 2.60 11.30
C GLU A 22 -6.65 4.08 11.25
N LYS A 23 -5.71 4.87 10.75
CA LYS A 23 -5.92 6.27 10.38
C LYS A 23 -5.00 6.61 9.23
N TYR A 24 -5.51 7.29 8.20
CA TYR A 24 -4.71 7.77 7.09
C TYR A 24 -3.49 8.57 7.58
N GLY A 25 -2.30 8.25 7.06
CA GLY A 25 -1.05 8.88 7.47
C GLY A 25 -0.48 8.38 8.81
N TYR A 26 -0.99 7.26 9.33
CA TYR A 26 -0.48 6.62 10.55
C TYR A 26 -0.22 5.13 10.30
N ILE A 27 0.76 4.59 11.01
CA ILE A 27 1.06 3.17 10.98
C ILE A 27 -0.10 2.42 11.65
N PRO A 28 -0.75 1.47 10.96
CA PRO A 28 -1.83 0.67 11.57
C PRO A 28 -1.31 -0.14 12.76
N PHE A 29 -2.14 -0.24 13.79
CA PHE A 29 -1.86 -1.13 14.92
C PHE A 29 -2.91 -2.24 14.96
N GLU A 30 -2.47 -3.48 15.12
CA GLU A 30 -3.34 -4.66 15.16
C GLU A 30 -3.11 -5.47 16.44
N MET A 31 -4.20 -5.97 16.99
CA MET A 31 -4.20 -6.93 18.10
C MET A 31 -4.98 -8.17 17.66
N GLY A 32 -4.26 -9.26 17.36
CA GLY A 32 -4.84 -10.52 16.94
C GLY A 32 -5.36 -11.38 18.10
N ASN A 33 -6.31 -12.26 17.80
CA ASN A 33 -6.87 -13.25 18.73
C ASN A 33 -7.35 -12.69 20.07
N TYR A 34 -7.90 -11.48 20.06
CA TYR A 34 -8.42 -10.87 21.26
C TYR A 34 -9.74 -11.55 21.67
N ALA A 35 -9.75 -12.22 22.83
CA ALA A 35 -10.91 -12.91 23.32
C ALA A 35 -11.85 -11.94 24.06
N LEU A 36 -13.05 -11.77 23.53
CA LEU A 36 -14.13 -11.02 24.20
C LEU A 36 -15.15 -12.01 24.77
N SER A 37 -15.29 -12.01 26.10
CA SER A 37 -16.26 -12.86 26.80
C SER A 37 -17.30 -12.05 27.59
N THR A 38 -16.98 -10.80 27.89
CA THR A 38 -17.81 -9.83 28.63
C THR A 38 -17.50 -8.43 28.11
N ASP A 39 -18.23 -7.45 28.59
CA ASP A 39 -17.92 -6.03 28.32
C ASP A 39 -16.47 -5.74 28.73
N THR A 40 -15.71 -5.27 27.78
CA THR A 40 -14.28 -5.02 27.93
C THR A 40 -13.93 -3.64 27.41
N THR A 41 -13.14 -2.91 28.18
CA THR A 41 -12.52 -1.67 27.73
C THR A 41 -11.14 -1.98 27.20
N LEU A 42 -10.89 -1.69 25.93
CA LEU A 42 -9.58 -1.78 25.34
C LEU A 42 -8.68 -0.63 25.83
N GLN A 43 -7.40 -0.92 26.00
CA GLN A 43 -6.44 0.12 26.36
C GLN A 43 -6.29 1.14 25.23
N ASN A 44 -5.95 2.37 25.59
CA ASN A 44 -5.64 3.41 24.62
C ASN A 44 -4.48 3.00 23.72
N VAL A 45 -4.67 3.11 22.42
CA VAL A 45 -3.66 2.88 21.41
C VAL A 45 -3.23 4.22 20.82
N THR A 46 -1.94 4.50 20.88
CA THR A 46 -1.36 5.64 20.18
C THR A 46 -0.82 5.16 18.84
N LEU A 47 -1.45 5.60 17.76
CA LEU A 47 -0.94 5.34 16.42
C LEU A 47 0.29 6.22 16.16
N LEU A 48 1.37 5.61 15.71
CA LEU A 48 2.56 6.33 15.29
C LEU A 48 2.29 7.00 13.94
N PRO A 49 2.67 8.26 13.73
CA PRO A 49 2.53 8.89 12.43
C PRO A 49 3.36 8.13 11.39
N GLY A 50 2.71 7.68 10.32
CA GLY A 50 3.39 7.44 9.06
C GLY A 50 3.73 8.81 8.44
N PHE A 51 4.65 8.88 7.53
CA PHE A 51 4.87 10.15 6.84
C PHE A 51 4.20 10.17 5.47
N VAL A 52 3.82 11.34 5.03
CA VAL A 52 3.34 11.60 3.68
C VAL A 52 4.48 12.30 2.94
N GLN A 53 4.88 11.75 1.80
CA GLN A 53 5.99 12.28 1.00
C GLN A 53 5.61 12.39 -0.46
N ASP A 54 5.90 13.54 -1.06
CA ASP A 54 5.84 13.73 -2.50
C ASP A 54 7.13 13.21 -3.13
N VAL A 55 7.01 12.44 -4.22
CA VAL A 55 8.14 11.83 -4.94
C VAL A 55 8.04 12.09 -6.44
N CYS A 56 9.20 12.18 -7.08
CA CYS A 56 9.35 12.47 -8.50
C CYS A 56 10.76 12.06 -8.97
N GLY A 57 10.91 11.49 -10.16
CA GLY A 57 12.21 11.10 -10.72
C GLY A 57 12.77 9.83 -10.09
N ASN A 58 14.08 9.79 -9.80
CA ASN A 58 14.71 8.59 -9.28
C ASN A 58 14.33 8.30 -7.83
N VAL A 59 13.98 7.05 -7.56
CA VAL A 59 13.60 6.56 -6.22
C VAL A 59 14.32 5.27 -5.89
N SER A 60 14.73 5.09 -4.64
CA SER A 60 15.33 3.85 -4.13
C SER A 60 15.26 3.80 -2.61
N GLY A 61 15.77 2.72 -2.00
CA GLY A 61 15.79 2.54 -0.55
C GLY A 61 14.50 1.94 -0.02
N VAL A 62 14.10 2.34 1.20
CA VAL A 62 12.96 1.74 1.89
C VAL A 62 11.85 2.77 2.08
N TRP A 63 10.66 2.40 1.66
CA TRP A 63 9.41 3.09 1.97
C TRP A 63 8.76 2.39 3.16
N PRO A 64 8.84 2.98 4.36
CA PRO A 64 8.48 2.29 5.60
C PRO A 64 6.97 2.13 5.76
N SER A 65 6.61 1.10 6.51
CA SER A 65 5.22 0.69 6.80
C SER A 65 4.30 1.85 7.17
N GLY A 66 3.08 1.83 6.62
CA GLY A 66 2.03 2.81 6.93
C GLY A 66 2.24 4.19 6.35
N SER A 67 3.29 4.41 5.55
CA SER A 67 3.57 5.69 4.90
C SER A 67 2.74 5.88 3.64
N VAL A 68 2.59 7.12 3.22
CA VAL A 68 1.89 7.51 2.00
C VAL A 68 2.85 8.25 1.08
N TYR A 69 2.94 7.80 -0.16
CA TYR A 69 3.75 8.45 -1.20
C TYR A 69 2.85 8.99 -2.30
N HIS A 70 3.03 10.26 -2.62
CA HIS A 70 2.37 10.88 -3.77
C HIS A 70 3.35 10.97 -4.93
N VAL A 71 3.08 10.24 -5.97
CA VAL A 71 3.86 10.26 -7.22
C VAL A 71 3.38 11.44 -8.05
N LEU A 72 4.14 12.53 -8.06
CA LEU A 72 3.77 13.79 -8.73
C LEU A 72 4.26 13.86 -10.18
N CYS A 73 5.22 13.05 -10.56
CA CYS A 73 5.70 12.82 -11.93
C CYS A 73 6.18 11.37 -12.02
N ASN A 74 6.50 10.90 -13.22
CA ASN A 74 7.04 9.56 -13.39
C ASN A 74 8.23 9.30 -12.47
N ILE A 75 8.22 8.16 -11.79
CA ILE A 75 9.32 7.71 -10.93
C ILE A 75 10.05 6.55 -11.57
N THR A 76 11.34 6.48 -11.29
CA THR A 76 12.22 5.43 -11.82
C THR A 76 13.05 4.81 -10.70
N VAL A 77 13.05 3.49 -10.62
CA VAL A 77 14.05 2.76 -9.84
C VAL A 77 15.24 2.50 -10.78
N PRO A 78 16.40 3.15 -10.57
CA PRO A 78 17.54 3.01 -11.46
C PRO A 78 18.11 1.58 -11.47
N GLN A 79 18.80 1.22 -12.55
CA GLN A 79 19.51 -0.05 -12.63
C GLN A 79 20.56 -0.15 -11.51
N GLY A 80 20.59 -1.27 -10.82
CA GLY A 80 21.46 -1.52 -9.67
C GLY A 80 20.91 -1.05 -8.34
N ASP A 81 19.88 -0.23 -8.34
CA ASP A 81 19.18 0.20 -7.13
C ASP A 81 18.01 -0.74 -6.78
N THR A 82 17.58 -0.68 -5.52
CA THR A 82 16.42 -1.40 -5.03
C THR A 82 15.47 -0.44 -4.35
N LEU A 83 14.18 -0.54 -4.68
CA LEU A 83 13.10 0.07 -3.94
C LEU A 83 12.35 -1.02 -3.18
N THR A 84 12.30 -0.89 -1.86
CA THR A 84 11.51 -1.78 -0.99
C THR A 84 10.34 -1.01 -0.42
N ILE A 85 9.14 -1.47 -0.69
CA ILE A 85 7.87 -0.90 -0.22
C ILE A 85 7.30 -1.84 0.83
N GLU A 86 7.31 -1.41 2.09
CA GLU A 86 6.86 -2.23 3.21
C GLU A 86 5.32 -2.31 3.29
N ASN A 87 4.84 -3.22 4.11
CA ASN A 87 3.41 -3.46 4.30
C ASN A 87 2.64 -2.20 4.73
N GLY A 88 1.42 -2.04 4.24
CA GLY A 88 0.54 -0.92 4.57
C GLY A 88 0.93 0.42 3.93
N VAL A 89 1.96 0.45 3.10
CA VAL A 89 2.30 1.65 2.32
C VAL A 89 1.21 1.90 1.27
N THR A 90 0.82 3.16 1.13
CA THR A 90 -0.07 3.63 0.05
C THR A 90 0.72 4.51 -0.91
N VAL A 91 0.71 4.14 -2.19
CA VAL A 91 1.31 4.93 -3.28
C VAL A 91 0.20 5.52 -4.13
N LYS A 92 0.12 6.83 -4.19
CA LYS A 92 -0.90 7.58 -4.91
C LYS A 92 -0.31 8.28 -6.11
N PHE A 93 -0.76 7.91 -7.28
CA PHE A 93 -0.29 8.45 -8.55
C PHE A 93 -1.16 9.61 -9.02
N VAL A 94 -0.54 10.72 -9.41
CA VAL A 94 -1.22 11.79 -10.14
C VAL A 94 -1.54 11.32 -11.55
N ALA A 95 -2.58 11.89 -12.15
CA ALA A 95 -3.03 11.53 -13.50
C ALA A 95 -1.89 11.55 -14.53
N GLY A 96 -1.79 10.48 -15.33
CA GLY A 96 -0.76 10.30 -16.36
C GLY A 96 0.64 10.09 -15.83
N THR A 97 0.82 9.65 -14.59
CA THR A 97 2.12 9.26 -14.03
C THR A 97 2.19 7.75 -13.81
N GLY A 98 3.42 7.21 -13.78
CA GLY A 98 3.68 5.80 -13.58
C GLY A 98 5.03 5.54 -12.93
N MET A 99 5.42 4.27 -12.90
CA MET A 99 6.69 3.81 -12.36
C MET A 99 7.44 2.98 -13.39
N VAL A 100 8.73 3.27 -13.58
CA VAL A 100 9.65 2.44 -14.37
C VAL A 100 10.68 1.82 -13.43
N CYS A 101 10.74 0.50 -13.38
CA CYS A 101 11.74 -0.21 -12.58
C CYS A 101 12.78 -0.86 -13.47
N ASN A 102 13.96 -0.22 -13.57
CA ASN A 102 15.17 -0.79 -14.21
C ASN A 102 16.03 -1.56 -13.20
N GLY A 103 15.86 -1.31 -11.91
CA GLY A 103 16.49 -2.00 -10.80
C GLY A 103 15.63 -3.12 -10.22
N THR A 104 15.53 -3.22 -8.90
CA THR A 104 14.70 -4.22 -8.22
C THR A 104 13.56 -3.56 -7.44
N LEU A 105 12.35 -4.04 -7.61
CA LEU A 105 11.18 -3.63 -6.87
C LEU A 105 10.72 -4.74 -5.91
N ASN A 106 10.74 -4.44 -4.62
CA ASN A 106 10.17 -5.31 -3.59
C ASN A 106 8.92 -4.65 -3.00
N VAL A 107 7.77 -5.25 -3.19
CA VAL A 107 6.51 -4.88 -2.55
C VAL A 107 6.19 -5.95 -1.53
N LEU A 108 6.25 -5.61 -0.24
CA LEU A 108 6.23 -6.55 0.87
C LEU A 108 4.97 -6.39 1.73
N GLY A 109 3.80 -6.41 1.10
CA GLY A 109 2.53 -6.50 1.81
C GLY A 109 2.36 -7.85 2.53
N ASN A 110 1.33 -7.94 3.35
CA ASN A 110 0.91 -9.17 4.01
C ASN A 110 -0.63 -9.23 4.12
N ASP A 111 -1.18 -10.34 4.61
CA ASP A 111 -2.63 -10.54 4.72
C ASP A 111 -3.34 -9.45 5.50
N SER A 112 -2.74 -8.98 6.58
CA SER A 112 -3.30 -7.96 7.47
C SER A 112 -3.11 -6.54 6.94
N SER A 113 -2.04 -6.29 6.16
CA SER A 113 -1.63 -4.96 5.76
C SER A 113 -1.04 -4.99 4.35
N LYS A 114 -1.92 -4.89 3.35
CA LYS A 114 -1.53 -4.88 1.94
C LYS A 114 -0.89 -3.54 1.56
N VAL A 115 -0.04 -3.56 0.57
CA VAL A 115 0.39 -2.34 -0.11
C VAL A 115 -0.71 -1.91 -1.08
N LEU A 116 -0.93 -0.63 -1.24
CA LEU A 116 -1.93 -0.06 -2.14
C LEU A 116 -1.26 0.86 -3.17
N PHE A 117 -1.45 0.56 -4.45
CA PHE A 117 -1.16 1.46 -5.57
C PHE A 117 -2.48 1.97 -6.13
N THR A 118 -2.69 3.28 -6.12
CA THR A 118 -3.99 3.87 -6.47
C THR A 118 -3.84 5.28 -7.07
N SER A 119 -4.92 5.80 -7.60
CA SER A 119 -5.00 7.18 -8.05
C SER A 119 -4.94 8.17 -6.88
N LYS A 120 -4.36 9.35 -7.12
CA LYS A 120 -4.39 10.50 -6.19
C LYS A 120 -5.67 11.32 -6.32
N GLU A 121 -6.47 11.07 -7.36
CA GLU A 121 -7.71 11.82 -7.60
C GLU A 121 -8.75 11.59 -6.48
N PRO A 122 -9.52 12.61 -6.10
CA PRO A 122 -10.54 12.49 -5.04
C PRO A 122 -11.68 11.53 -5.41
N THR A 123 -11.93 11.33 -6.69
CA THR A 123 -12.90 10.38 -7.24
C THR A 123 -12.20 9.54 -8.31
N PRO A 124 -11.52 8.46 -7.91
CA PRO A 124 -10.72 7.67 -8.82
C PRO A 124 -11.53 7.02 -9.93
N LEU A 125 -10.96 6.97 -11.14
CA LEU A 125 -11.52 6.32 -12.32
C LEU A 125 -10.46 5.42 -12.99
N PRO A 126 -10.87 4.35 -13.67
CA PRO A 126 -9.98 3.53 -14.48
C PRO A 126 -9.18 4.36 -15.48
N GLY A 127 -7.85 4.18 -15.49
CA GLY A 127 -6.97 4.92 -16.39
C GLY A 127 -6.47 6.27 -15.85
N ASP A 128 -6.71 6.57 -14.59
CA ASP A 128 -6.23 7.82 -13.97
C ASP A 128 -4.70 7.95 -14.00
N TRP A 129 -3.99 6.85 -13.85
CA TRP A 129 -2.54 6.82 -13.91
C TRP A 129 -2.05 5.72 -14.86
N ASP A 130 -0.79 5.77 -15.26
CA ASP A 130 -0.31 4.90 -16.34
C ASP A 130 -0.17 3.44 -15.87
N ASN A 131 1.02 3.01 -15.50
CA ASN A 131 1.30 1.64 -15.13
C ASN A 131 2.61 1.52 -14.33
N VAL A 132 2.97 0.27 -14.01
CA VAL A 132 4.30 -0.08 -13.50
C VAL A 132 5.02 -0.93 -14.55
N GLU A 133 6.14 -0.41 -15.08
CA GLU A 133 6.99 -1.10 -16.04
C GLU A 133 8.16 -1.78 -15.34
N LEU A 134 8.32 -3.09 -15.54
CA LEU A 134 9.38 -3.89 -14.92
C LEU A 134 10.40 -4.32 -15.99
N TYR A 135 11.58 -3.74 -15.94
CA TYR A 135 12.73 -4.11 -16.78
C TYR A 135 13.89 -4.73 -15.97
N GLY A 136 13.83 -4.62 -14.65
CA GLY A 136 14.81 -5.18 -13.74
C GLY A 136 14.55 -6.64 -13.39
N PHE A 137 15.48 -7.23 -12.67
CA PHE A 137 15.47 -8.65 -12.31
C PHE A 137 15.02 -8.87 -10.88
N MET A 138 14.48 -10.09 -10.59
CA MET A 138 14.17 -10.56 -9.23
C MET A 138 13.24 -9.63 -8.44
N ASN A 139 12.27 -9.02 -9.12
CA ASN A 139 11.23 -8.26 -8.44
C ASN A 139 10.37 -9.20 -7.59
N ASN A 140 9.97 -8.73 -6.41
CA ASN A 140 9.10 -9.49 -5.51
C ASN A 140 7.87 -8.64 -5.17
N ILE A 141 6.73 -9.00 -5.76
CA ILE A 141 5.47 -8.27 -5.58
C ILE A 141 4.52 -9.16 -4.79
N ASN A 142 4.28 -8.79 -3.54
CA ASN A 142 3.52 -9.60 -2.61
C ASN A 142 2.45 -8.81 -1.88
N HIS A 143 1.21 -9.30 -1.84
CA HIS A 143 0.05 -8.69 -1.18
C HIS A 143 -0.16 -7.22 -1.58
N LEU A 144 -0.32 -6.98 -2.88
CA LEU A 144 -0.57 -5.68 -3.48
C LEU A 144 -2.03 -5.55 -3.93
N ILE A 145 -2.65 -4.42 -3.62
CA ILE A 145 -3.85 -3.92 -4.29
C ILE A 145 -3.39 -2.88 -5.31
N TYR A 146 -3.78 -3.07 -6.57
CA TYR A 146 -3.38 -2.25 -7.71
C TYR A 146 -4.63 -1.81 -8.46
N GLU A 147 -4.95 -0.52 -8.41
CA GLU A 147 -6.23 -0.05 -8.89
C GLU A 147 -6.17 1.28 -9.63
N TYR A 148 -7.11 1.47 -10.55
CA TYR A 148 -7.34 2.67 -11.36
C TYR A 148 -6.21 3.04 -12.34
N ALA A 149 -5.33 2.13 -12.66
CA ALA A 149 -4.32 2.33 -13.71
C ALA A 149 -4.89 2.19 -15.12
N THR A 150 -4.15 2.67 -16.10
CA THR A 150 -4.44 2.39 -17.51
C THR A 150 -4.15 0.93 -17.82
N ASP A 151 -2.98 0.45 -17.48
CA ASP A 151 -2.55 -0.93 -17.67
C ASP A 151 -2.08 -1.56 -16.35
N GLY A 152 -1.99 -2.90 -16.35
CA GLY A 152 -1.36 -3.63 -15.26
C GLY A 152 0.16 -3.48 -15.26
N PHE A 153 0.87 -4.50 -14.76
CA PHE A 153 2.32 -4.56 -14.88
C PHE A 153 2.72 -4.85 -16.31
N THR A 154 3.61 -4.05 -16.85
CA THR A 154 4.18 -4.23 -18.19
C THR A 154 5.70 -4.33 -18.11
N GLY A 155 6.36 -4.58 -19.23
CA GLY A 155 7.81 -4.63 -19.31
C GLY A 155 8.36 -5.86 -20.00
N SER A 156 9.69 -5.96 -20.04
CA SER A 156 10.40 -7.10 -20.63
C SER A 156 11.64 -7.46 -19.79
N ASN A 157 12.06 -8.71 -19.87
CA ASN A 157 13.23 -9.23 -19.14
C ASN A 157 13.15 -9.22 -17.60
N ALA A 158 11.97 -9.14 -17.02
CA ALA A 158 11.77 -9.24 -15.56
C ALA A 158 12.02 -10.67 -15.03
N ILE A 159 13.16 -11.25 -15.38
CA ILE A 159 13.54 -12.64 -15.08
C ILE A 159 13.65 -12.83 -13.56
N GLY A 160 13.08 -13.93 -13.04
CA GLY A 160 13.11 -14.27 -11.62
C GLY A 160 12.16 -13.43 -10.76
N SER A 161 11.30 -12.65 -11.38
CA SER A 161 10.28 -11.89 -10.65
C SER A 161 9.14 -12.79 -10.18
N THR A 162 8.62 -12.50 -9.00
CA THR A 162 7.50 -13.23 -8.38
C THR A 162 6.34 -12.29 -8.11
N PHE A 163 5.13 -12.79 -8.34
CA PHE A 163 3.89 -12.10 -8.01
C PHE A 163 3.04 -13.04 -7.17
N ASP A 164 2.70 -12.62 -5.96
CA ASP A 164 1.88 -13.40 -5.05
C ASP A 164 0.82 -12.49 -4.39
N ASN A 165 -0.43 -12.97 -4.36
CA ASN A 165 -1.55 -12.22 -3.78
C ASN A 165 -1.69 -10.77 -4.32
N VAL A 166 -1.59 -10.61 -5.65
CA VAL A 166 -1.79 -9.31 -6.32
C VAL A 166 -3.25 -9.22 -6.79
N TYR A 167 -3.93 -8.16 -6.36
CA TYR A 167 -5.32 -7.87 -6.70
C TYR A 167 -5.39 -6.64 -7.60
N MET A 168 -5.76 -6.83 -8.86
CA MET A 168 -5.96 -5.75 -9.83
C MET A 168 -7.44 -5.43 -9.95
N VAL A 169 -7.83 -4.20 -9.66
CA VAL A 169 -9.24 -3.78 -9.59
C VAL A 169 -9.44 -2.43 -10.27
N GLY A 170 -10.48 -2.32 -11.08
CA GLY A 170 -10.88 -1.04 -11.67
C GLY A 170 -9.83 -0.42 -12.60
N ASN A 171 -8.97 -1.22 -13.22
CA ASN A 171 -8.03 -0.76 -14.23
C ASN A 171 -8.72 -0.68 -15.60
N LEU A 172 -8.18 0.15 -16.52
CA LEU A 172 -8.73 0.31 -17.85
C LEU A 172 -8.45 -0.91 -18.73
N SER A 173 -7.25 -1.49 -18.61
CA SER A 173 -6.88 -2.79 -19.18
C SER A 173 -6.08 -3.64 -18.16
N LEU A 174 -5.96 -4.94 -18.44
CA LEU A 174 -5.25 -5.92 -17.58
C LEU A 174 -4.20 -6.66 -18.40
#